data_2b464c38f7306fb09eb723194717d543
#
_entry.id   2b464c38f7306fb09eb723194717d543
#
_cell.length_a   1.000
_cell.length_b   1.000
_cell.length_c   1.000
_cell.angle_alpha   90.00
_cell.angle_beta   90.00
_cell.angle_gamma   90.00
#
_symmetry.space_group_name_H-M   'P 1'
#
loop_
_entity.id
_entity.type
_entity.pdbx_description
1 polymer ?
#
loop_
_entity_poly.entity_id
_entity_poly.type
_entity_poly.pdbx_seq_one_letter_code
_entity_poly.pdbx_strand_id
1 'polypeptide(L)'
;MSRLDNEPGSNLYGKFEASSVAGGIFEKIKSISDTQIQRDAILAYQNMFVTDLFQESKVFKRVVIYLSYVAAVYILVSLLMSLRVIPQFIETFESFNQGLPAITAFYYKYNLYVSSLCAGLMLLSLWLAWNILKLSRLQQGYSLKPLFIPSKLFAQYQDILALVHFPLEGVSTCADEILSTHLQSLKGGAVAQSVEIRALLAHQVATFSHSCEFYMRFLYTLCGVILVSSIMLFLYSVYAPIFEIGSYVI
;
A
#
# COMPACT_ATOMS: atom_id res chain seq x y z
N MET A 1 -5.75 35.66 -11.20
CA MET A 1 -5.26 35.38 -9.83
C MET A 1 -5.91 36.24 -8.75
N SER A 2 -6.27 37.49 -9.00
CA SER A 2 -6.93 38.37 -8.01
C SER A 2 -8.36 37.97 -7.56
N ARG A 3 -8.99 37.03 -8.23
CA ARG A 3 -10.33 36.53 -7.82
C ARG A 3 -10.31 35.37 -6.82
N LEU A 4 -9.19 34.67 -6.68
CA LEU A 4 -9.06 33.53 -5.76
C LEU A 4 -8.70 33.95 -4.33
N ASP A 5 -8.14 35.16 -4.16
CA ASP A 5 -7.72 35.66 -2.84
C ASP A 5 -8.84 36.40 -2.07
N ASN A 6 -9.99 36.67 -2.67
CA ASN A 6 -11.01 37.57 -2.11
C ASN A 6 -12.36 36.92 -1.72
N GLU A 7 -12.51 35.62 -1.80
CA GLU A 7 -13.69 34.95 -1.25
C GLU A 7 -13.32 34.08 -0.02
N PRO A 8 -13.36 34.63 1.19
CA PRO A 8 -13.25 33.84 2.38
C PRO A 8 -14.57 33.07 2.58
N GLY A 9 -14.60 31.82 2.16
CA GLY A 9 -15.71 30.96 2.54
C GLY A 9 -16.27 29.99 1.52
N SER A 10 -15.78 29.93 0.29
CA SER A 10 -16.24 28.88 -0.63
C SER A 10 -15.50 27.56 -0.35
N ASN A 11 -16.13 26.67 0.42
CA ASN A 11 -15.72 25.27 0.57
C ASN A 11 -15.79 24.46 -0.75
N LEU A 12 -15.97 25.11 -1.89
CA LEU A 12 -16.02 24.49 -3.21
C LEU A 12 -14.68 23.94 -3.68
N TYR A 13 -13.57 24.49 -3.20
CA TYR A 13 -12.23 24.02 -3.49
C TYR A 13 -11.71 23.36 -2.23
N GLY A 14 -11.62 22.04 -2.22
CA GLY A 14 -11.09 21.29 -1.08
C GLY A 14 -9.76 21.89 -0.58
N LYS A 15 -9.48 21.74 0.72
CA LYS A 15 -8.21 22.19 1.30
C LYS A 15 -7.07 21.46 0.59
N PHE A 16 -6.23 22.21 -0.12
CA PHE A 16 -4.98 21.71 -0.65
C PHE A 16 -4.08 21.34 0.53
N GLU A 17 -3.76 20.07 0.69
CA GLU A 17 -2.68 19.68 1.59
C GLU A 17 -1.36 20.16 0.97
N ALA A 18 -0.64 20.98 1.70
CA ALA A 18 0.68 21.49 1.26
C ALA A 18 1.69 20.36 0.98
N SER A 19 1.46 19.18 1.57
CA SER A 19 2.24 17.95 1.35
C SER A 19 1.84 17.17 0.09
N SER A 20 0.82 17.62 -0.66
CA SER A 20 0.42 16.96 -1.91
C SER A 20 1.27 17.42 -3.09
N VAL A 21 1.40 16.55 -4.13
CA VAL A 21 2.08 16.92 -5.39
C VAL A 21 1.45 18.17 -6.00
N ALA A 22 0.13 18.28 -5.96
CA ALA A 22 -0.60 19.45 -6.45
C ALA A 22 -0.24 20.73 -5.66
N GLY A 23 -0.11 20.63 -4.32
CA GLY A 23 0.32 21.74 -3.48
C GLY A 23 1.73 22.22 -3.84
N GLY A 24 2.68 21.31 -4.02
CA GLY A 24 4.05 21.63 -4.41
C GLY A 24 4.15 22.27 -5.81
N ILE A 25 3.36 21.80 -6.77
CA ILE A 25 3.27 22.42 -8.11
C ILE A 25 2.72 23.83 -8.00
N PHE A 26 1.68 24.04 -7.21
CA PHE A 26 1.08 25.37 -7.01
C PHE A 26 2.05 26.36 -6.38
N GLU A 27 2.83 25.95 -5.37
CA GLU A 27 3.87 26.77 -4.79
C GLU A 27 4.96 27.15 -5.81
N LYS A 28 5.40 26.18 -6.62
CA LYS A 28 6.37 26.42 -7.69
C LYS A 28 5.83 27.40 -8.75
N ILE A 29 4.58 27.24 -9.19
CA ILE A 29 3.95 28.18 -10.13
C ILE A 29 3.88 29.59 -9.52
N LYS A 30 3.56 29.70 -8.23
CA LYS A 30 3.50 30.98 -7.52
C LYS A 30 4.88 31.66 -7.42
N SER A 31 5.96 30.89 -7.38
CA SER A 31 7.33 31.41 -7.29
C SER A 31 7.88 31.93 -8.61
N ILE A 32 7.21 31.67 -9.75
CA ILE A 32 7.64 32.17 -11.08
C ILE A 32 7.36 33.67 -11.16
N SER A 33 8.42 34.46 -11.38
CA SER A 33 8.33 35.91 -11.46
C SER A 33 7.77 36.41 -12.79
N ASP A 34 7.93 35.63 -13.87
CA ASP A 34 7.43 35.99 -15.22
C ASP A 34 5.97 35.59 -15.37
N THR A 35 5.10 36.58 -15.55
CA THR A 35 3.65 36.43 -15.67
C THR A 35 3.26 35.63 -16.90
N GLN A 36 4.04 35.66 -17.98
CA GLN A 36 3.76 34.95 -19.21
C GLN A 36 4.04 33.47 -19.04
N ILE A 37 5.21 33.10 -18.51
CA ILE A 37 5.58 31.73 -18.17
C ILE A 37 4.63 31.13 -17.14
N GLN A 38 4.23 31.93 -16.15
CA GLN A 38 3.25 31.52 -15.15
C GLN A 38 1.90 31.16 -15.77
N ARG A 39 1.43 31.98 -16.73
CA ARG A 39 0.18 31.78 -17.44
C ARG A 39 0.22 30.53 -18.31
N ASP A 40 1.31 30.32 -19.04
CA ASP A 40 1.49 29.13 -19.90
C ASP A 40 1.58 27.85 -19.07
N ALA A 41 2.24 27.89 -17.91
CA ALA A 41 2.25 26.78 -16.96
C ALA A 41 0.84 26.47 -16.44
N ILE A 42 0.07 27.47 -16.05
CA ILE A 42 -1.32 27.27 -15.60
C ILE A 42 -2.17 26.64 -16.69
N LEU A 43 -2.05 27.11 -17.94
CA LEU A 43 -2.79 26.54 -19.07
C LEU A 43 -2.38 25.08 -19.36
N ALA A 44 -1.07 24.77 -19.28
CA ALA A 44 -0.58 23.42 -19.45
C ALA A 44 -1.17 22.49 -18.39
N TYR A 45 -1.16 22.90 -17.12
CA TYR A 45 -1.74 22.09 -16.04
C TYR A 45 -3.25 21.99 -16.11
N GLN A 46 -3.96 23.05 -16.52
CA GLN A 46 -5.42 23.01 -16.70
C GLN A 46 -5.83 21.97 -17.74
N ASN A 47 -5.07 21.81 -18.80
CA ASN A 47 -5.30 20.79 -19.83
C ASN A 47 -4.86 19.38 -19.41
N MET A 48 -3.85 19.29 -18.51
CA MET A 48 -3.24 18.04 -18.06
C MET A 48 -4.02 17.39 -16.91
N PHE A 49 -4.50 18.18 -15.95
CA PHE A 49 -5.28 17.72 -14.82
C PHE A 49 -6.76 17.59 -15.16
N VAL A 50 -7.14 16.43 -15.68
CA VAL A 50 -8.52 15.99 -15.57
C VAL A 50 -8.66 15.26 -14.24
N THR A 51 -9.58 15.68 -13.43
CA THR A 51 -9.87 15.23 -12.05
C THR A 51 -9.99 13.71 -11.89
N ASP A 52 -10.18 12.97 -12.98
CA ASP A 52 -10.40 11.51 -12.94
C ASP A 52 -9.11 10.67 -13.00
N LEU A 53 -7.96 11.26 -13.36
CA LEU A 53 -6.70 10.52 -13.49
C LEU A 53 -6.19 9.99 -12.14
N PHE A 54 -6.48 10.71 -11.05
CA PHE A 54 -6.01 10.39 -9.70
C PHE A 54 -7.15 10.00 -8.77
N GLN A 55 -8.18 9.35 -9.30
CA GLN A 55 -9.29 8.89 -8.48
C GLN A 55 -8.78 7.92 -7.42
N GLU A 56 -8.93 8.32 -6.16
CA GLU A 56 -8.55 7.50 -5.01
C GLU A 56 -9.24 6.13 -5.12
N SER A 57 -8.48 5.07 -5.27
CA SER A 57 -9.05 3.74 -5.32
C SER A 57 -9.64 3.39 -3.95
N LYS A 58 -10.96 3.52 -3.83
CA LYS A 58 -11.72 3.08 -2.64
C LYS A 58 -11.43 1.63 -2.29
N VAL A 59 -10.99 0.84 -3.29
CA VAL A 59 -10.61 -0.56 -3.14
C VAL A 59 -9.37 -0.69 -2.25
N PHE A 60 -8.32 0.09 -2.48
CA PHE A 60 -7.07 0.02 -1.69
C PHE A 60 -7.31 0.36 -0.21
N LYS A 61 -8.08 1.40 0.05
CA LYS A 61 -8.45 1.76 1.43
C LYS A 61 -9.21 0.64 2.12
N ARG A 62 -10.14 -0.01 1.41
CA ARG A 62 -10.93 -1.13 1.93
C ARG A 62 -10.03 -2.33 2.24
N VAL A 63 -9.06 -2.65 1.37
CA VAL A 63 -8.10 -3.75 1.60
C VAL A 63 -7.25 -3.48 2.85
N VAL A 64 -6.73 -2.27 3.03
CA VAL A 64 -5.93 -1.92 4.22
C VAL A 64 -6.76 -2.05 5.50
N ILE A 65 -8.01 -1.57 5.50
CA ILE A 65 -8.92 -1.70 6.66
C ILE A 65 -9.17 -3.18 6.96
N TYR A 66 -9.42 -3.99 5.94
CA TYR A 66 -9.65 -5.43 6.10
C TYR A 66 -8.41 -6.14 6.67
N LEU A 67 -7.22 -5.86 6.13
CA LEU A 67 -5.96 -6.43 6.65
C LEU A 67 -5.71 -6.03 8.11
N SER A 68 -6.02 -4.78 8.48
CA SER A 68 -5.91 -4.31 9.87
C SER A 68 -6.81 -5.10 10.80
N TYR A 69 -8.06 -5.31 10.37
CA TYR A 69 -9.03 -6.08 11.15
C TYR A 69 -8.60 -7.54 11.32
N VAL A 70 -8.17 -8.18 10.23
CA VAL A 70 -7.70 -9.58 10.25
C VAL A 70 -6.47 -9.73 11.14
N ALA A 71 -5.50 -8.82 11.06
CA ALA A 71 -4.32 -8.85 11.91
C ALA A 71 -4.67 -8.67 13.41
N ALA A 72 -5.58 -7.74 13.73
CA ALA A 72 -6.03 -7.51 15.11
C ALA A 72 -6.74 -8.75 15.69
N VAL A 73 -7.65 -9.35 14.93
CA VAL A 73 -8.36 -10.58 15.35
C VAL A 73 -7.38 -11.73 15.53
N TYR A 74 -6.42 -11.91 14.58
CA TYR A 74 -5.40 -12.95 14.69
C TYR A 74 -4.57 -12.82 15.97
N ILE A 75 -4.07 -11.62 16.26
CA ILE A 75 -3.26 -11.34 17.45
C ILE A 75 -4.08 -11.66 18.72
N LEU A 76 -5.32 -11.21 18.79
CA LEU A 76 -6.20 -11.44 19.92
C LEU A 76 -6.46 -12.94 20.15
N VAL A 77 -6.80 -13.68 19.09
CA VAL A 77 -7.05 -15.13 19.16
C VAL A 77 -5.76 -15.87 19.54
N SER A 78 -4.61 -15.52 18.96
CA SER A 78 -3.31 -16.12 19.30
C SER A 78 -2.94 -15.92 20.76
N LEU A 79 -3.20 -14.73 21.32
CA LEU A 79 -2.97 -14.44 22.74
C LEU A 79 -3.87 -15.28 23.63
N LEU A 80 -5.16 -15.35 23.33
CA LEU A 80 -6.12 -16.18 24.09
C LEU A 80 -5.71 -17.66 24.06
N MET A 81 -5.30 -18.16 22.91
CA MET A 81 -4.83 -19.54 22.77
C MET A 81 -3.57 -19.80 23.59
N SER A 82 -2.58 -18.91 23.51
CA SER A 82 -1.30 -19.08 24.24
C SER A 82 -1.44 -18.95 25.75
N LEU A 83 -2.29 -18.03 26.22
CA LEU A 83 -2.38 -17.71 27.66
C LEU A 83 -3.41 -18.57 28.40
N ARG A 84 -4.43 -19.06 27.72
CA ARG A 84 -5.54 -19.72 28.41
C ARG A 84 -5.82 -21.14 27.91
N VAL A 85 -5.91 -21.34 26.63
CA VAL A 85 -6.31 -22.62 26.08
C VAL A 85 -5.19 -23.66 26.21
N ILE A 86 -3.99 -23.34 25.77
CA ILE A 86 -2.84 -24.26 25.79
C ILE A 86 -2.50 -24.75 27.22
N PRO A 87 -2.40 -23.87 28.25
CA PRO A 87 -2.14 -24.33 29.62
C PRO A 87 -3.20 -25.28 30.15
N GLN A 88 -4.48 -24.97 29.92
CA GLN A 88 -5.58 -25.84 30.35
C GLN A 88 -5.55 -27.22 29.70
N PHE A 89 -5.16 -27.29 28.41
CA PHE A 89 -4.97 -28.57 27.74
C PHE A 89 -3.83 -29.37 28.38
N ILE A 90 -2.70 -28.74 28.64
CA ILE A 90 -1.55 -29.39 29.28
C ILE A 90 -1.95 -29.97 30.66
N GLU A 91 -2.55 -29.18 31.51
CA GLU A 91 -3.05 -29.62 32.84
C GLU A 91 -4.02 -30.80 32.74
N THR A 92 -4.91 -30.76 31.74
CA THR A 92 -5.87 -31.84 31.52
C THR A 92 -5.18 -33.13 31.14
N PHE A 93 -4.20 -33.10 30.20
CA PHE A 93 -3.46 -34.29 29.79
C PHE A 93 -2.56 -34.85 30.91
N GLU A 94 -1.92 -33.98 31.71
CA GLU A 94 -1.15 -34.39 32.87
C GLU A 94 -2.04 -35.11 33.91
N SER A 95 -3.28 -34.67 34.09
CA SER A 95 -4.23 -35.33 35.01
C SER A 95 -4.60 -36.76 34.59
N PHE A 96 -4.50 -37.07 33.29
CA PHE A 96 -4.71 -38.42 32.78
C PHE A 96 -3.47 -39.32 32.80
N ASN A 97 -2.34 -38.83 33.32
CA ASN A 97 -1.04 -39.54 33.32
C ASN A 97 -0.60 -40.02 31.92
N GLN A 98 -1.04 -39.36 30.87
CA GLN A 98 -0.68 -39.69 29.50
C GLN A 98 0.27 -38.64 28.95
N GLY A 99 1.31 -39.11 28.24
CA GLY A 99 2.22 -38.21 27.54
C GLY A 99 1.55 -37.55 26.35
N LEU A 100 1.83 -36.28 26.13
CA LEU A 100 1.34 -35.57 24.95
C LEU A 100 1.93 -36.15 23.67
N PRO A 101 1.16 -36.33 22.58
CA PRO A 101 1.69 -36.70 21.28
C PRO A 101 2.83 -35.77 20.84
N ALA A 102 3.83 -36.32 20.16
CA ALA A 102 5.06 -35.57 19.82
C ALA A 102 4.76 -34.25 19.07
N ILE A 103 3.78 -34.26 18.17
CA ILE A 103 3.38 -33.08 17.38
C ILE A 103 2.70 -32.02 18.25
N THR A 104 1.83 -32.45 19.16
CA THR A 104 1.16 -31.55 20.10
C THR A 104 2.15 -30.93 21.09
N ALA A 105 3.07 -31.73 21.64
CA ALA A 105 4.15 -31.25 22.50
C ALA A 105 5.05 -30.25 21.78
N PHE A 106 5.42 -30.53 20.52
CA PHE A 106 6.17 -29.61 19.69
C PHE A 106 5.41 -28.30 19.46
N TYR A 107 4.13 -28.35 19.07
CA TYR A 107 3.31 -27.17 18.86
C TYR A 107 3.21 -26.33 20.14
N TYR A 108 2.92 -26.93 21.28
CA TYR A 108 2.77 -26.20 22.54
C TYR A 108 4.07 -25.54 22.98
N LYS A 109 5.20 -26.22 22.79
CA LYS A 109 6.53 -25.68 23.09
C LYS A 109 6.89 -24.47 22.23
N TYR A 110 6.51 -24.49 20.94
CA TYR A 110 6.92 -23.46 19.98
C TYR A 110 5.78 -22.51 19.57
N ASN A 111 4.57 -22.70 20.09
CA ASN A 111 3.40 -21.92 19.72
C ASN A 111 3.63 -20.40 19.81
N LEU A 112 4.29 -19.93 20.87
CA LEU A 112 4.57 -18.50 21.05
C LEU A 112 5.45 -17.96 19.93
N TYR A 113 6.48 -18.71 19.53
CA TYR A 113 7.38 -18.30 18.45
C TYR A 113 6.68 -18.32 17.08
N VAL A 114 5.92 -19.38 16.79
CA VAL A 114 5.15 -19.51 15.54
C VAL A 114 4.11 -18.42 15.44
N SER A 115 3.33 -18.19 16.48
CA SER A 115 2.30 -17.16 16.51
C SER A 115 2.90 -15.75 16.40
N SER A 116 4.03 -15.49 17.07
CA SER A 116 4.75 -14.22 16.97
C SER A 116 5.29 -13.98 15.56
N LEU A 117 5.85 -15.00 14.92
CA LEU A 117 6.32 -14.92 13.53
C LEU A 117 5.17 -14.61 12.57
N CYS A 118 4.06 -15.34 12.68
CA CYS A 118 2.88 -15.11 11.86
C CYS A 118 2.29 -13.70 12.07
N ALA A 119 2.19 -13.26 13.32
CA ALA A 119 1.73 -11.90 13.65
C ALA A 119 2.69 -10.84 13.06
N GLY A 120 4.00 -11.05 13.15
CA GLY A 120 5.01 -10.18 12.56
C GLY A 120 4.88 -10.08 11.03
N LEU A 121 4.65 -11.20 10.34
CA LEU A 121 4.43 -11.23 8.90
C LEU A 121 3.12 -10.51 8.51
N MET A 122 2.05 -10.65 9.29
CA MET A 122 0.79 -9.91 9.06
C MET A 122 0.96 -8.41 9.26
N LEU A 123 1.66 -7.98 10.32
CA LEU A 123 1.96 -6.57 10.56
C LEU A 123 2.85 -5.98 9.46
N LEU A 124 3.84 -6.74 9.00
CA LEU A 124 4.68 -6.35 7.86
C LEU A 124 3.84 -6.17 6.58
N SER A 125 2.94 -7.10 6.31
CA SER A 125 2.02 -7.04 5.16
C SER A 125 1.10 -5.81 5.24
N LEU A 126 0.58 -5.50 6.44
CA LEU A 126 -0.22 -4.31 6.69
C LEU A 126 0.58 -3.03 6.47
N TRP A 127 1.81 -2.98 6.96
CA TRP A 127 2.69 -1.83 6.77
C TRP A 127 3.03 -1.61 5.29
N LEU A 128 3.30 -2.70 4.52
CA LEU A 128 3.50 -2.63 3.08
C LEU A 128 2.25 -2.13 2.34
N ALA A 129 1.07 -2.66 2.69
CA ALA A 129 -0.19 -2.23 2.11
C ALA A 129 -0.46 -0.73 2.36
N TRP A 130 -0.14 -0.25 3.57
CA TRP A 130 -0.24 1.16 3.93
C TRP A 130 0.70 2.04 3.10
N ASN A 131 1.95 1.59 2.87
CA ASN A 131 2.90 2.32 2.03
C ASN A 131 2.46 2.35 0.56
N ILE A 132 1.93 1.24 0.02
CA ILE A 132 1.37 1.21 -1.34
C ILE A 132 0.16 2.17 -1.45
N LEU A 133 -0.71 2.21 -0.43
CA LEU A 133 -1.83 3.16 -0.40
C LEU A 133 -1.34 4.62 -0.42
N LYS A 134 -0.29 4.95 0.32
CA LYS A 134 0.31 6.29 0.29
C LYS A 134 0.92 6.63 -1.07
N LEU A 135 1.63 5.68 -1.70
CA LEU A 135 2.16 5.86 -3.05
C LEU A 135 1.05 6.09 -4.07
N SER A 136 -0.06 5.34 -3.98
CA SER A 136 -1.19 5.48 -4.90
C SER A 136 -1.89 6.85 -4.80
N ARG A 137 -1.71 7.56 -3.68
CA ARG A 137 -2.23 8.93 -3.49
C ARG A 137 -1.30 10.01 -4.00
N LEU A 138 -0.15 9.67 -4.54
CA LEU A 138 0.88 10.62 -4.99
C LEU A 138 1.21 11.68 -3.94
N GLN A 139 1.32 11.30 -2.66
CA GLN A 139 1.72 12.23 -1.61
C GLN A 139 3.21 12.58 -1.77
N GLN A 140 3.52 13.88 -1.79
CA GLN A 140 4.91 14.34 -1.74
C GLN A 140 5.58 13.85 -0.44
N GLY A 141 6.83 13.41 -0.54
CA GLY A 141 7.61 13.01 0.62
C GLY A 141 8.35 11.68 0.45
N TYR A 142 8.04 10.91 -0.58
CA TYR A 142 8.80 9.71 -0.92
C TYR A 142 9.94 10.02 -1.89
N SER A 143 10.89 10.87 -1.49
CA SER A 143 12.16 11.06 -2.21
C SER A 143 13.07 9.84 -2.06
N LEU A 144 12.95 9.11 -0.95
CA LEU A 144 13.70 7.88 -0.68
C LEU A 144 12.80 6.67 -0.94
N LYS A 145 13.35 5.67 -1.59
CA LYS A 145 12.67 4.38 -1.79
C LYS A 145 12.28 3.79 -0.43
N PRO A 146 10.98 3.60 -0.14
CA PRO A 146 10.57 2.98 1.10
C PRO A 146 11.11 1.55 1.16
N LEU A 147 11.57 1.16 2.35
CA LEU A 147 12.09 -0.18 2.58
C LEU A 147 11.03 -1.21 2.19
N PHE A 148 11.43 -2.28 1.49
CA PHE A 148 10.58 -3.38 1.02
C PHE A 148 9.57 -3.07 -0.10
N ILE A 149 9.49 -1.85 -0.64
CA ILE A 149 8.69 -1.62 -1.84
C ILE A 149 9.44 -2.15 -3.07
N PRO A 150 8.75 -2.90 -3.97
CA PRO A 150 9.35 -3.38 -5.20
C PRO A 150 9.92 -2.23 -6.03
N SER A 151 11.16 -2.41 -6.53
CA SER A 151 11.84 -1.38 -7.32
C SER A 151 11.05 -0.98 -8.56
N LYS A 152 10.36 -1.92 -9.19
CA LYS A 152 9.49 -1.66 -10.35
C LYS A 152 8.35 -0.71 -10.03
N LEU A 153 7.69 -0.90 -8.88
CA LEU A 153 6.58 -0.04 -8.45
C LEU A 153 7.07 1.39 -8.14
N PHE A 154 8.24 1.48 -7.52
CA PHE A 154 8.84 2.77 -7.21
C PHE A 154 9.33 3.50 -8.46
N ALA A 155 9.89 2.79 -9.45
CA ALA A 155 10.27 3.35 -10.75
C ALA A 155 9.06 3.94 -11.47
N GLN A 156 7.94 3.20 -11.56
CA GLN A 156 6.70 3.71 -12.16
C GLN A 156 6.18 4.96 -11.44
N TYR A 157 6.29 5.00 -10.11
CA TYR A 157 5.94 6.19 -9.34
C TYR A 157 6.83 7.40 -9.69
N GLN A 158 8.15 7.20 -9.85
CA GLN A 158 9.08 8.24 -10.28
C GLN A 158 8.77 8.75 -11.68
N ASP A 159 8.43 7.87 -12.61
CA ASP A 159 8.05 8.24 -13.99
C ASP A 159 6.78 9.11 -14.00
N ILE A 160 5.78 8.76 -13.19
CA ILE A 160 4.59 9.60 -13.03
C ILE A 160 4.95 10.98 -12.46
N LEU A 161 5.80 11.04 -11.43
CA LEU A 161 6.25 12.32 -10.87
C LEU A 161 7.01 13.17 -11.89
N ALA A 162 7.89 12.55 -12.68
CA ALA A 162 8.63 13.21 -13.73
C ALA A 162 7.69 13.82 -14.78
N LEU A 163 6.68 13.06 -15.25
CA LEU A 163 5.64 13.55 -16.16
C LEU A 163 4.84 14.72 -15.58
N VAL A 164 4.49 14.62 -14.31
CA VAL A 164 3.72 15.67 -13.61
C VAL A 164 4.54 16.95 -13.45
N HIS A 165 5.85 16.85 -13.21
CA HIS A 165 6.73 18.04 -13.06
C HIS A 165 7.25 18.59 -14.40
N PHE A 166 7.10 17.84 -15.50
CA PHE A 166 7.65 18.18 -16.80
C PHE A 166 7.29 19.60 -17.30
N PRO A 167 6.05 20.10 -17.17
CA PRO A 167 5.72 21.44 -17.66
C PRO A 167 6.48 22.58 -16.97
N LEU A 168 6.99 22.36 -15.73
CA LEU A 168 7.71 23.37 -14.95
C LEU A 168 9.24 23.21 -15.04
N GLU A 169 9.73 21.99 -15.01
CA GLU A 169 11.15 21.67 -14.83
C GLU A 169 11.82 21.16 -16.09
N GLY A 170 11.02 20.90 -17.17
CA GLY A 170 11.53 20.23 -18.36
C GLY A 170 11.85 18.77 -18.09
N VAL A 171 12.75 18.18 -18.85
CA VAL A 171 13.14 16.78 -18.70
C VAL A 171 13.85 16.58 -17.37
N SER A 172 13.11 16.13 -16.36
CA SER A 172 13.68 15.60 -15.12
C SER A 172 14.05 14.12 -15.31
N THR A 173 14.80 13.57 -14.39
CA THR A 173 15.26 12.18 -14.40
C THR A 173 14.08 11.21 -14.39
N CYS A 174 13.65 10.74 -15.56
CA CYS A 174 12.75 9.60 -15.68
C CYS A 174 13.53 8.31 -15.40
N ALA A 175 12.91 7.35 -14.76
CA ALA A 175 13.49 6.03 -14.57
C ALA A 175 13.48 5.23 -15.89
N ASP A 176 12.55 5.53 -16.79
CA ASP A 176 12.44 4.94 -18.13
C ASP A 176 13.18 5.81 -19.15
N GLU A 177 14.25 5.25 -19.76
CA GLU A 177 15.09 5.91 -20.76
C GLU A 177 14.30 6.22 -22.05
N ILE A 178 13.37 5.36 -22.42
CA ILE A 178 12.51 5.53 -23.60
C ILE A 178 11.61 6.74 -23.40
N LEU A 179 11.00 6.84 -22.21
CA LEU A 179 10.14 7.97 -21.85
C LEU A 179 10.93 9.29 -21.84
N SER A 180 12.14 9.29 -21.30
CA SER A 180 13.01 10.49 -21.27
C SER A 180 13.38 10.97 -22.67
N THR A 181 13.75 10.04 -23.57
CA THR A 181 14.08 10.34 -24.95
C THR A 181 12.87 10.88 -25.72
N HIS A 182 11.70 10.29 -25.49
CA HIS A 182 10.45 10.75 -26.10
C HIS A 182 10.08 12.15 -25.65
N LEU A 183 10.16 12.45 -24.36
CA LEU A 183 9.92 13.78 -23.81
C LEU A 183 10.90 14.83 -24.35
N GLN A 184 12.17 14.47 -24.58
CA GLN A 184 13.15 15.35 -25.21
C GLN A 184 12.85 15.66 -26.68
N SER A 185 12.22 14.72 -27.37
CA SER A 185 11.84 14.88 -28.79
C SER A 185 10.61 15.75 -29.01
N LEU A 186 9.82 16.04 -27.96
CA LEU A 186 8.61 16.86 -28.04
C LEU A 186 8.94 18.33 -28.31
N LYS A 187 8.98 18.69 -29.60
CA LYS A 187 9.23 20.05 -30.13
C LYS A 187 7.91 20.72 -30.54
N GLY A 188 6.95 20.81 -29.67
CA GLY A 188 5.64 21.42 -29.97
C GLY A 188 5.32 22.60 -29.07
N GLY A 189 4.33 23.41 -29.47
CA GLY A 189 3.83 24.44 -28.58
C GLY A 189 3.20 23.86 -27.29
N ALA A 190 3.13 24.63 -26.22
CA ALA A 190 2.71 24.22 -24.89
C ALA A 190 1.39 23.40 -24.84
N VAL A 191 0.45 23.71 -25.75
CA VAL A 191 -0.84 23.02 -25.81
C VAL A 191 -0.70 21.62 -26.41
N ALA A 192 0.08 21.45 -27.52
CA ALA A 192 0.30 20.12 -28.11
C ALA A 192 1.06 19.20 -27.18
N GLN A 193 2.08 19.73 -26.49
CA GLN A 193 2.81 19.00 -25.46
C GLN A 193 1.90 18.56 -24.30
N SER A 194 0.99 19.41 -23.85
CA SER A 194 0.08 19.09 -22.73
C SER A 194 -0.86 17.94 -23.05
N VAL A 195 -1.35 17.84 -24.29
CA VAL A 195 -2.23 16.75 -24.73
C VAL A 195 -1.49 15.42 -24.75
N GLU A 196 -0.24 15.41 -25.28
CA GLU A 196 0.56 14.21 -25.36
C GLU A 196 1.03 13.73 -23.97
N ILE A 197 1.51 14.66 -23.11
CA ILE A 197 1.86 14.35 -21.74
C ILE A 197 0.66 13.80 -20.97
N ARG A 198 -0.54 14.32 -21.19
CA ARG A 198 -1.77 13.80 -20.62
C ARG A 198 -2.05 12.36 -21.03
N ALA A 199 -1.87 12.02 -22.30
CA ALA A 199 -2.07 10.66 -22.80
C ALA A 199 -1.04 9.69 -22.19
N LEU A 200 0.24 10.10 -22.12
CA LEU A 200 1.30 9.34 -21.46
C LEU A 200 1.04 9.17 -19.96
N LEU A 201 0.63 10.24 -19.29
CA LEU A 201 0.29 10.21 -17.86
C LEU A 201 -0.88 9.26 -17.59
N ALA A 202 -1.94 9.31 -18.40
CA ALA A 202 -3.07 8.40 -18.27
C ALA A 202 -2.64 6.93 -18.42
N HIS A 203 -1.77 6.62 -19.38
CA HIS A 203 -1.22 5.29 -19.57
C HIS A 203 -0.36 4.84 -18.39
N GLN A 204 0.56 5.70 -17.92
CA GLN A 204 1.43 5.38 -16.78
C GLN A 204 0.65 5.22 -15.48
N VAL A 205 -0.35 6.07 -15.22
CA VAL A 205 -1.22 5.95 -14.05
C VAL A 205 -2.04 4.66 -14.09
N ALA A 206 -2.57 4.27 -15.26
CA ALA A 206 -3.30 3.01 -15.40
C ALA A 206 -2.38 1.80 -15.14
N THR A 207 -1.17 1.80 -15.69
CA THR A 207 -0.17 0.73 -15.49
C THR A 207 0.26 0.64 -14.02
N PHE A 208 0.50 1.79 -13.38
CA PHE A 208 0.84 1.89 -11.97
C PHE A 208 -0.30 1.40 -11.07
N SER A 209 -1.53 1.82 -11.35
CA SER A 209 -2.71 1.36 -10.61
C SER A 209 -2.87 -0.16 -10.70
N HIS A 210 -2.70 -0.74 -11.90
CA HIS A 210 -2.74 -2.20 -12.08
C HIS A 210 -1.63 -2.91 -11.29
N SER A 211 -0.42 -2.35 -11.29
CA SER A 211 0.70 -2.87 -10.49
C SER A 211 0.38 -2.81 -8.99
N CYS A 212 -0.16 -1.69 -8.49
CA CYS A 212 -0.60 -1.55 -7.11
C CYS A 212 -1.67 -2.58 -6.73
N GLU A 213 -2.66 -2.79 -7.60
CA GLU A 213 -3.70 -3.81 -7.39
C GLU A 213 -3.13 -5.22 -7.30
N PHE A 214 -2.19 -5.56 -8.18
CA PHE A 214 -1.52 -6.86 -8.14
C PHE A 214 -0.80 -7.09 -6.80
N TYR A 215 -0.01 -6.13 -6.32
CA TYR A 215 0.68 -6.25 -5.04
C TYR A 215 -0.29 -6.26 -3.86
N MET A 216 -1.34 -5.46 -3.87
CA MET A 216 -2.38 -5.48 -2.83
C MET A 216 -3.09 -6.84 -2.77
N ARG A 217 -3.40 -7.40 -3.92
CA ARG A 217 -4.03 -8.73 -4.04
C ARG A 217 -3.09 -9.83 -3.54
N PHE A 218 -1.80 -9.73 -3.87
CA PHE A 218 -0.77 -10.63 -3.36
C PHE A 218 -0.67 -10.59 -1.83
N LEU A 219 -0.59 -9.40 -1.22
CA LEU A 219 -0.54 -9.26 0.24
C LEU A 219 -1.79 -9.81 0.93
N TYR A 220 -2.95 -9.57 0.35
CA TYR A 220 -4.21 -10.13 0.83
C TYR A 220 -4.21 -11.66 0.81
N THR A 221 -3.77 -12.26 -0.30
CA THR A 221 -3.69 -13.72 -0.45
C THR A 221 -2.67 -14.32 0.53
N LEU A 222 -1.51 -13.66 0.69
CA LEU A 222 -0.48 -14.09 1.64
C LEU A 222 -1.02 -14.11 3.07
N CYS A 223 -1.71 -13.07 3.52
CA CYS A 223 -2.34 -13.04 4.84
C CYS A 223 -3.39 -14.14 5.00
N GLY A 224 -4.18 -14.41 3.94
CA GLY A 224 -5.15 -15.50 3.93
C GLY A 224 -4.49 -16.86 4.11
N VAL A 225 -3.40 -17.13 3.41
CA VAL A 225 -2.64 -18.38 3.53
C VAL A 225 -2.07 -18.56 4.93
N ILE A 226 -1.46 -17.50 5.50
CA ILE A 226 -0.92 -17.52 6.87
C ILE A 226 -2.03 -17.86 7.87
N LEU A 227 -3.19 -17.23 7.73
CA LEU A 227 -4.32 -17.45 8.62
C LEU A 227 -4.85 -18.88 8.53
N VAL A 228 -5.10 -19.39 7.33
CA VAL A 228 -5.60 -20.75 7.11
C VAL A 228 -4.59 -21.78 7.62
N SER A 229 -3.30 -21.61 7.32
CA SER A 229 -2.23 -22.51 7.78
C SER A 229 -2.14 -22.53 9.31
N SER A 230 -2.27 -21.38 9.96
CA SER A 230 -2.26 -21.27 11.42
C SER A 230 -3.46 -21.96 12.07
N ILE A 231 -4.66 -21.79 11.49
CA ILE A 231 -5.88 -22.47 11.96
C ILE A 231 -5.76 -23.98 11.79
N MET A 232 -5.28 -24.46 10.63
CA MET A 232 -5.10 -25.89 10.37
C MET A 232 -4.10 -26.52 11.34
N LEU A 233 -2.98 -25.85 11.60
CA LEU A 233 -1.97 -26.32 12.54
C LEU A 233 -2.51 -26.37 13.97
N PHE A 234 -3.31 -25.40 14.37
CA PHE A 234 -4.01 -25.40 15.65
C PHE A 234 -5.00 -26.55 15.76
N LEU A 235 -5.89 -26.70 14.79
CA LEU A 235 -6.88 -27.78 14.79
C LEU A 235 -6.20 -29.15 14.87
N TYR A 236 -5.15 -29.36 14.06
CA TYR A 236 -4.40 -30.60 14.10
C TYR A 236 -3.77 -30.88 15.48
N SER A 237 -3.20 -29.85 16.11
CA SER A 237 -2.59 -29.95 17.43
C SER A 237 -3.59 -30.28 18.55
N VAL A 238 -4.84 -29.82 18.44
CA VAL A 238 -5.92 -30.09 19.42
C VAL A 238 -6.56 -31.44 19.18
N TYR A 239 -6.79 -31.83 17.92
CA TYR A 239 -7.49 -33.07 17.60
C TYR A 239 -6.61 -34.31 17.63
N ALA A 240 -5.29 -34.20 17.33
CA ALA A 240 -4.38 -35.33 17.34
C ALA A 240 -4.41 -36.12 18.67
N PRO A 241 -4.33 -35.47 19.86
CA PRO A 241 -4.42 -36.17 21.13
C PRO A 241 -5.75 -36.88 21.36
N ILE A 242 -6.86 -36.27 20.91
CA ILE A 242 -8.21 -36.84 21.07
C ILE A 242 -8.33 -38.14 20.31
N PHE A 243 -7.80 -38.22 19.09
CA PHE A 243 -7.81 -39.44 18.27
C PHE A 243 -6.89 -40.51 18.85
N GLU A 244 -5.77 -40.13 19.43
CA GLU A 244 -4.84 -41.06 20.08
C GLU A 244 -5.47 -41.73 21.31
N ILE A 245 -6.15 -40.96 22.18
CA ILE A 245 -6.91 -41.50 23.31
C ILE A 245 -8.00 -42.45 22.85
N GLY A 246 -8.72 -42.12 21.79
CA GLY A 246 -9.75 -42.98 21.22
C GLY A 246 -9.22 -44.33 20.74
N SER A 247 -7.97 -44.42 20.28
CA SER A 247 -7.33 -45.66 19.85
C SER A 247 -6.91 -46.60 20.98
N TYR A 248 -6.82 -46.10 22.22
CA TYR A 248 -6.44 -46.89 23.41
C TYR A 248 -7.68 -47.44 24.15
N VAL A 249 -8.90 -46.99 23.82
CA VAL A 249 -10.15 -47.38 24.49
C VAL A 249 -10.82 -48.55 23.77
N ILE A 250 -10.34 -48.92 22.58
CA ILE A 250 -10.81 -50.07 21.80
C ILE A 250 -9.84 -51.23 22.01
#